data_1cef8d7f8ebaeb3b414cc46981e9275d
#
_entry.id   1cef8d7f8ebaeb3b414cc46981e9275d
#
_cell.length_a   1.000
_cell.length_b   1.000
_cell.length_c   1.000
_cell.angle_alpha   90.00
_cell.angle_beta   90.00
_cell.angle_gamma   90.00
#
_symmetry.space_group_name_H-M   'P 1'
#
loop_
_entity.id
_entity.type
_entity.pdbx_description
1 polymer ?
#
loop_
_entity_poly.entity_id
_entity_poly.type
_entity_poly.pdbx_seq_one_letter_code
_entity_poly.pdbx_strand_id
1 'polypeptide(L)'
;MQPDDAMGETTPVRDALELIDRRTSTRKFDEPAGVTDAQRAAVLHAASRAPSAGAMMMYSIIDIREQATLDRLAVLCDDQPMIAHAPWALVFVVDYCKWIDLFEHVGCFEDAFCERHGCTPKRHPGLGDLAIASQDAVIAAQNAVIAAEAVGLGSCYIGDVVEQAEEVRDLLGLPEHTFPLSMLILGVPAKARPQTPHPRENLVMPERYRRADAATLDAQVAEMSRSMELWIKNWVGEDW
;
A
#
# COMPACT_ATOMS: atom_id res chain seq x y z
N MET A 1 -23.11 39.24 0.45
CA MET A 1 -22.64 38.62 -0.80
C MET A 1 -22.14 37.26 -0.40
N GLN A 2 -22.98 36.24 -0.58
CA GLN A 2 -22.69 34.85 -0.23
C GLN A 2 -21.77 34.25 -1.29
N PRO A 3 -20.80 33.38 -0.92
CA PRO A 3 -20.06 32.58 -1.88
C PRO A 3 -20.76 31.21 -1.99
N ASP A 4 -21.79 31.13 -2.77
CA ASP A 4 -22.33 29.88 -3.29
C ASP A 4 -22.16 29.87 -4.81
N ASP A 5 -21.93 28.69 -5.35
CA ASP A 5 -21.84 28.28 -6.75
C ASP A 5 -20.42 28.09 -7.34
N ALA A 6 -19.72 27.06 -6.84
CA ALA A 6 -18.81 26.25 -7.65
C ALA A 6 -18.60 24.86 -7.03
N MET A 7 -19.68 24.16 -6.72
CA MET A 7 -19.63 22.70 -6.47
C MET A 7 -20.04 22.03 -7.76
N GLY A 8 -19.05 21.72 -8.60
CA GLY A 8 -19.23 20.78 -9.70
C GLY A 8 -19.77 19.45 -9.16
N GLU A 9 -20.52 18.71 -9.97
CA GLU A 9 -21.20 17.45 -9.65
C GLU A 9 -20.34 16.57 -8.73
N THR A 10 -20.67 16.57 -7.44
CA THR A 10 -20.03 15.70 -6.45
C THR A 10 -20.49 14.28 -6.75
N THR A 11 -19.59 13.45 -7.24
CA THR A 11 -19.79 11.99 -7.21
C THR A 11 -20.21 11.63 -5.79
N PRO A 12 -21.35 10.96 -5.56
CA PRO A 12 -21.81 10.66 -4.22
C PRO A 12 -20.72 9.88 -3.47
N VAL A 13 -20.36 10.36 -2.28
CA VAL A 13 -19.45 9.67 -1.38
C VAL A 13 -20.08 8.32 -1.06
N ARG A 14 -19.46 7.24 -1.53
CA ARG A 14 -19.94 5.89 -1.25
C ARG A 14 -19.69 5.57 0.22
N ASP A 15 -20.59 4.80 0.82
CA ASP A 15 -20.39 4.31 2.17
C ASP A 15 -19.04 3.56 2.26
N ALA A 16 -18.26 3.82 3.31
CA ALA A 16 -16.93 3.25 3.48
C ALA A 16 -16.96 1.71 3.56
N LEU A 17 -18.01 1.12 4.12
CA LEU A 17 -18.18 -0.32 4.18
C LEU A 17 -18.44 -0.89 2.79
N GLU A 18 -19.27 -0.22 1.98
CA GLU A 18 -19.48 -0.62 0.58
C GLU A 18 -18.18 -0.61 -0.23
N LEU A 19 -17.33 0.41 -0.04
CA LEU A 19 -16.02 0.49 -0.70
C LEU A 19 -15.11 -0.68 -0.30
N ILE A 20 -15.07 -1.02 0.99
CA ILE A 20 -14.31 -2.16 1.49
C ILE A 20 -14.83 -3.47 0.93
N ASP A 21 -16.15 -3.66 0.94
CA ASP A 21 -16.78 -4.91 0.51
C ASP A 21 -16.59 -5.18 -0.99
N ARG A 22 -16.63 -4.14 -1.83
CA ARG A 22 -16.49 -4.27 -3.28
C ARG A 22 -15.05 -4.22 -3.80
N ARG A 23 -14.09 -3.80 -2.97
CA ARG A 23 -12.68 -3.71 -3.36
C ARG A 23 -12.13 -5.06 -3.85
N THR A 24 -11.53 -5.06 -5.01
CA THR A 24 -10.81 -6.22 -5.56
C THR A 24 -9.47 -5.79 -6.12
N SER A 25 -8.51 -6.73 -6.22
CA SER A 25 -7.22 -6.45 -6.87
C SER A 25 -7.40 -6.27 -8.38
N THR A 26 -7.16 -5.06 -8.86
CA THR A 26 -7.24 -4.68 -10.27
C THR A 26 -5.88 -4.81 -10.93
N ARG A 27 -5.79 -5.68 -11.95
CA ARG A 27 -4.55 -5.98 -12.68
C ARG A 27 -4.63 -5.65 -14.18
N LYS A 28 -5.80 -5.22 -14.66
CA LYS A 28 -6.01 -4.75 -16.03
C LYS A 28 -6.69 -3.40 -15.98
N PHE A 29 -6.06 -2.43 -16.58
CA PHE A 29 -6.49 -1.04 -16.58
C PHE A 29 -6.99 -0.61 -17.96
N ASP A 30 -7.90 0.36 -17.99
CA ASP A 30 -8.32 1.04 -19.20
C ASP A 30 -7.29 2.12 -19.53
N GLU A 31 -6.34 1.80 -20.39
CA GLU A 31 -5.21 2.67 -20.73
C GLU A 31 -5.63 4.05 -21.28
N PRO A 32 -6.67 4.17 -22.14
CA PRO A 32 -7.11 5.48 -22.62
C PRO A 32 -7.68 6.40 -21.53
N ALA A 33 -8.23 5.84 -20.47
CA ALA A 33 -8.89 6.64 -19.42
C ALA A 33 -7.89 7.45 -18.57
N GLY A 34 -6.68 6.93 -18.38
CA GLY A 34 -5.65 7.57 -17.55
C GLY A 34 -6.08 7.77 -16.08
N VAL A 35 -5.26 8.48 -15.32
CA VAL A 35 -5.58 8.92 -13.95
C VAL A 35 -5.48 10.43 -13.89
N THR A 36 -6.53 11.10 -13.44
CA THR A 36 -6.56 12.57 -13.35
C THR A 36 -5.77 13.08 -12.15
N ASP A 37 -5.32 14.34 -12.21
CA ASP A 37 -4.62 14.97 -11.07
C ASP A 37 -5.52 15.10 -9.84
N ALA A 38 -6.82 15.29 -10.00
CA ALA A 38 -7.78 15.32 -8.90
C ALA A 38 -7.88 13.96 -8.18
N GLN A 39 -7.90 12.85 -8.93
CA GLN A 39 -7.88 11.51 -8.37
C GLN A 39 -6.57 11.24 -7.62
N ARG A 40 -5.42 11.60 -8.23
CA ARG A 40 -4.10 11.47 -7.58
C ARG A 40 -4.05 12.25 -6.27
N ALA A 41 -4.48 13.51 -6.28
CA ALA A 41 -4.49 14.37 -5.11
C ALA A 41 -5.37 13.78 -3.98
N ALA A 42 -6.55 13.26 -4.30
CA ALA A 42 -7.44 12.62 -3.34
C ALA A 42 -6.82 11.38 -2.68
N VAL A 43 -6.20 10.51 -3.47
CA VAL A 43 -5.54 9.29 -3.00
C VAL A 43 -4.33 9.62 -2.12
N LEU A 44 -3.45 10.54 -2.56
CA LEU A 44 -2.27 10.94 -1.79
C LEU A 44 -2.66 11.67 -0.50
N HIS A 45 -3.71 12.51 -0.55
CA HIS A 45 -4.25 13.14 0.66
C HIS A 45 -4.74 12.10 1.65
N ALA A 46 -5.54 11.12 1.22
CA ALA A 46 -6.04 10.06 2.09
C ALA A 46 -4.91 9.24 2.73
N ALA A 47 -3.87 8.88 1.95
CA ALA A 47 -2.68 8.21 2.47
C ALA A 47 -2.01 9.02 3.59
N SER A 48 -1.85 10.33 3.40
CA SER A 48 -1.24 11.22 4.40
C SER A 48 -2.10 11.43 5.67
N ARG A 49 -3.40 11.06 5.63
CA ARG A 49 -4.31 11.12 6.78
C ARG A 49 -4.33 9.85 7.62
N ALA A 50 -3.53 8.86 7.27
CA ALA A 50 -3.39 7.63 8.04
C ALA A 50 -2.85 7.92 9.45
N PRO A 51 -3.31 7.21 10.50
CA PRO A 51 -2.67 7.26 11.79
C PRO A 51 -1.26 6.67 11.72
N SER A 52 -0.35 7.14 12.57
CA SER A 52 1.01 6.62 12.66
C SER A 52 1.52 6.62 14.09
N ALA A 53 2.49 5.78 14.38
CA ALA A 53 3.11 5.67 15.70
C ALA A 53 3.72 7.01 16.11
N GLY A 54 3.30 7.55 17.27
CA GLY A 54 3.76 8.84 17.77
C GLY A 54 3.49 10.03 16.83
N ALA A 55 2.58 9.88 15.87
CA ALA A 55 2.34 10.86 14.79
C ALA A 55 3.59 11.19 13.95
N MET A 56 4.56 10.27 13.92
CA MET A 56 5.84 10.49 13.25
C MET A 56 5.80 10.22 11.75
N MET A 57 4.79 9.49 11.23
CA MET A 57 4.70 9.13 9.80
C MET A 57 6.06 8.60 9.28
N MET A 58 6.54 7.51 9.89
CA MET A 58 7.84 6.91 9.57
C MET A 58 7.85 6.18 8.21
N TYR A 59 7.22 6.78 7.22
CA TYR A 59 7.16 6.31 5.84
C TYR A 59 7.24 7.49 4.88
N SER A 60 7.68 7.20 3.67
CA SER A 60 7.57 8.09 2.51
C SER A 60 6.84 7.39 1.37
N ILE A 61 6.27 8.15 0.45
CA ILE A 61 5.55 7.63 -0.70
C ILE A 61 6.25 8.16 -1.96
N ILE A 62 6.74 7.24 -2.80
CA ILE A 62 7.32 7.58 -4.09
C ILE A 62 6.21 7.49 -5.15
N ASP A 63 5.92 8.60 -5.79
CA ASP A 63 4.89 8.75 -6.82
C ASP A 63 5.49 8.45 -8.20
N ILE A 64 5.21 7.27 -8.75
CA ILE A 64 5.78 6.76 -10.00
C ILE A 64 4.80 6.98 -11.15
N ARG A 65 5.23 7.74 -12.15
CA ARG A 65 4.45 8.09 -13.37
C ARG A 65 5.21 7.81 -14.65
N GLU A 66 6.53 7.67 -14.56
CA GLU A 66 7.37 7.46 -15.74
C GLU A 66 7.35 6.01 -16.18
N GLN A 67 7.04 5.78 -17.45
CA GLN A 67 6.95 4.45 -18.04
C GLN A 67 8.24 3.64 -17.85
N ALA A 68 9.40 4.26 -18.06
CA ALA A 68 10.69 3.57 -17.91
C ALA A 68 10.91 3.04 -16.47
N THR A 69 10.41 3.75 -15.46
CA THR A 69 10.48 3.30 -14.06
C THR A 69 9.50 2.15 -13.82
N LEU A 70 8.27 2.25 -14.36
CA LEU A 70 7.28 1.16 -14.28
C LEU A 70 7.77 -0.12 -14.97
N ASP A 71 8.40 0.00 -16.14
CA ASP A 71 8.97 -1.12 -16.87
C ASP A 71 10.09 -1.83 -16.06
N ARG A 72 10.95 -1.04 -15.41
CA ARG A 72 11.98 -1.60 -14.53
C ARG A 72 11.42 -2.25 -13.28
N LEU A 73 10.43 -1.62 -12.64
CA LEU A 73 9.74 -2.21 -11.48
C LEU A 73 9.01 -3.51 -11.86
N ALA A 74 8.43 -3.60 -13.06
CA ALA A 74 7.80 -4.82 -13.54
C ALA A 74 8.79 -6.00 -13.56
N VAL A 75 10.01 -5.76 -14.05
CA VAL A 75 11.08 -6.77 -14.09
C VAL A 75 11.56 -7.14 -12.67
N LEU A 76 11.78 -6.13 -11.82
CA LEU A 76 12.26 -6.34 -10.44
C LEU A 76 11.21 -7.00 -9.52
N CYS A 77 9.95 -6.96 -9.91
CA CYS A 77 8.85 -7.60 -9.19
C CYS A 77 8.36 -8.85 -9.95
N ASP A 78 9.24 -9.79 -10.20
CA ASP A 78 8.96 -11.11 -10.79
C ASP A 78 8.33 -11.05 -12.20
N ASP A 79 8.87 -10.18 -13.06
CA ASP A 79 8.42 -10.00 -14.46
C ASP A 79 6.90 -9.83 -14.60
N GLN A 80 6.27 -9.03 -13.71
CA GLN A 80 4.82 -8.81 -13.72
C GLN A 80 4.41 -7.71 -14.71
N PRO A 81 3.88 -8.03 -15.90
CA PRO A 81 3.58 -7.04 -16.94
C PRO A 81 2.47 -6.07 -16.52
N MET A 82 1.62 -6.43 -15.56
CA MET A 82 0.57 -5.53 -15.07
C MET A 82 1.11 -4.26 -14.42
N ILE A 83 2.37 -4.27 -13.94
CA ILE A 83 3.03 -3.10 -13.37
C ILE A 83 3.39 -2.13 -14.50
N ALA A 84 3.99 -2.62 -15.58
CA ALA A 84 4.34 -1.83 -16.76
C ALA A 84 3.10 -1.23 -17.45
N HIS A 85 1.96 -1.92 -17.39
CA HIS A 85 0.70 -1.46 -17.98
C HIS A 85 -0.14 -0.58 -17.04
N ALA A 86 0.30 -0.37 -15.80
CA ALA A 86 -0.39 0.53 -14.89
C ALA A 86 -0.09 1.99 -15.21
N PRO A 87 -1.10 2.87 -15.28
CA PRO A 87 -0.87 4.29 -15.55
C PRO A 87 -0.27 5.04 -14.36
N TRP A 88 -0.18 4.39 -13.21
CA TRP A 88 0.30 5.00 -11.98
C TRP A 88 0.70 3.95 -10.93
N ALA A 89 1.81 4.18 -10.23
CA ALA A 89 2.19 3.39 -9.08
C ALA A 89 2.64 4.27 -7.90
N LEU A 90 2.44 3.76 -6.68
CA LEU A 90 2.91 4.35 -5.43
C LEU A 90 3.77 3.33 -4.70
N VAL A 91 5.03 3.64 -4.44
CA VAL A 91 5.89 2.81 -3.60
C VAL A 91 5.89 3.38 -2.19
N PHE A 92 5.43 2.60 -1.23
CA PHE A 92 5.45 2.94 0.19
C PHE A 92 6.75 2.45 0.79
N VAL A 93 7.52 3.39 1.31
CA VAL A 93 8.88 3.20 1.79
C VAL A 93 8.88 3.42 3.29
N VAL A 94 9.42 2.47 4.06
CA VAL A 94 9.85 2.74 5.44
C VAL A 94 10.95 3.80 5.39
N ASP A 95 10.82 4.85 6.16
CA ASP A 95 11.73 6.00 6.08
C ASP A 95 12.07 6.54 7.48
N TYR A 96 13.19 6.08 8.00
CA TYR A 96 13.84 6.64 9.17
C TYR A 96 14.84 7.73 8.82
N CYS A 97 15.33 7.78 7.57
CA CYS A 97 16.33 8.72 7.13
C CYS A 97 15.90 10.16 7.41
N LYS A 98 14.68 10.54 7.02
CA LYS A 98 14.17 11.90 7.24
C LYS A 98 14.14 12.34 8.71
N TRP A 99 13.93 11.40 9.64
CA TRP A 99 13.93 11.69 11.07
C TRP A 99 15.34 11.78 11.63
N ILE A 100 16.25 10.93 11.15
CA ILE A 100 17.67 10.99 11.51
C ILE A 100 18.23 12.33 11.05
N ASP A 101 18.00 12.70 9.80
CA ASP A 101 18.46 13.98 9.24
C ASP A 101 17.89 15.17 10.01
N LEU A 102 16.60 15.14 10.37
CA LEU A 102 15.97 16.18 11.16
C LEU A 102 16.60 16.31 12.56
N PHE A 103 16.79 15.19 13.25
CA PHE A 103 17.38 15.18 14.60
C PHE A 103 18.85 15.59 14.59
N GLU A 104 19.61 15.22 13.57
CA GLU A 104 20.97 15.72 13.37
C GLU A 104 20.98 17.22 13.13
N HIS A 105 20.12 17.71 12.24
CA HIS A 105 20.03 19.13 11.90
C HIS A 105 19.74 20.03 13.11
N VAL A 106 18.91 19.56 14.05
CA VAL A 106 18.57 20.31 15.27
C VAL A 106 19.48 19.97 16.47
N GLY A 107 20.54 19.19 16.27
CA GLY A 107 21.54 18.86 17.30
C GLY A 107 21.05 17.92 18.40
N CYS A 108 20.00 17.13 18.16
CA CYS A 108 19.46 16.20 19.18
C CYS A 108 20.43 15.08 19.58
N PHE A 109 21.46 14.81 18.78
CA PHE A 109 22.47 13.78 19.06
C PHE A 109 23.74 14.33 19.69
N GLU A 110 23.84 15.63 19.95
CA GLU A 110 24.94 16.25 20.64
C GLU A 110 24.91 15.89 22.15
N ASP A 111 26.09 15.61 22.72
CA ASP A 111 26.21 15.24 24.13
C ASP A 111 25.58 16.26 25.07
N ALA A 112 25.76 17.56 24.80
CA ALA A 112 25.19 18.63 25.61
C ALA A 112 23.63 18.64 25.56
N PHE A 113 23.03 18.27 24.45
CA PHE A 113 21.56 18.11 24.33
C PHE A 113 21.11 16.89 25.12
N CYS A 114 21.76 15.75 24.94
CA CYS A 114 21.45 14.50 25.62
C CYS A 114 21.58 14.61 27.14
N GLU A 115 22.64 15.24 27.64
CA GLU A 115 22.83 15.51 29.08
C GLU A 115 21.71 16.39 29.65
N ARG A 116 21.33 17.45 28.93
CA ARG A 116 20.29 18.38 29.38
C ARG A 116 18.90 17.73 29.43
N HIS A 117 18.58 16.86 28.49
CA HIS A 117 17.25 16.29 28.30
C HIS A 117 17.13 14.84 28.76
N GLY A 118 18.21 14.23 29.27
CA GLY A 118 18.24 12.85 29.73
C GLY A 118 17.95 11.83 28.60
N CYS A 119 18.33 12.17 27.37
CA CYS A 119 18.15 11.29 26.22
C CYS A 119 19.39 10.42 25.96
N THR A 120 19.20 9.35 25.22
CA THR A 120 20.28 8.49 24.76
C THR A 120 20.88 9.06 23.48
N PRO A 121 22.20 9.01 23.28
CA PRO A 121 22.83 9.35 22.02
C PRO A 121 22.23 8.56 20.85
N LYS A 122 22.44 9.06 19.63
CA LYS A 122 21.97 8.44 18.39
C LYS A 122 22.15 6.92 18.40
N ARG A 123 21.08 6.20 18.18
CA ARG A 123 21.09 4.76 17.91
C ARG A 123 20.64 4.50 16.47
N HIS A 124 21.17 3.45 15.88
CA HIS A 124 20.66 2.98 14.59
C HIS A 124 19.29 2.31 14.74
N PRO A 125 18.37 2.48 13.77
CA PRO A 125 17.11 1.75 13.74
C PRO A 125 17.35 0.23 13.76
N GLY A 126 16.56 -0.49 14.53
CA GLY A 126 16.61 -1.95 14.63
C GLY A 126 15.35 -2.60 14.06
N LEU A 127 15.22 -3.94 14.22
CA LEU A 127 14.08 -4.69 13.74
C LEU A 127 12.73 -4.23 14.31
N GLY A 128 12.71 -3.78 15.56
CA GLY A 128 11.50 -3.24 16.19
C GLY A 128 11.05 -1.94 15.53
N ASP A 129 12.00 -1.09 15.19
CA ASP A 129 11.73 0.16 14.49
C ASP A 129 11.22 -0.12 13.07
N LEU A 130 11.85 -1.04 12.35
CA LEU A 130 11.38 -1.49 11.03
C LEU A 130 9.95 -2.00 11.10
N ALA A 131 9.61 -2.82 12.09
CA ALA A 131 8.26 -3.38 12.24
C ALA A 131 7.22 -2.28 12.49
N ILE A 132 7.51 -1.27 13.32
CA ILE A 132 6.60 -0.15 13.60
C ILE A 132 6.40 0.71 12.35
N ALA A 133 7.49 1.10 11.69
CA ALA A 133 7.41 1.92 10.47
C ALA A 133 6.73 1.18 9.31
N SER A 134 6.88 -0.15 9.23
CA SER A 134 6.15 -0.99 8.27
C SER A 134 4.65 -0.92 8.49
N GLN A 135 4.19 -0.92 9.74
CA GLN A 135 2.77 -0.75 10.06
C GLN A 135 2.26 0.61 9.58
N ASP A 136 2.98 1.70 9.89
CA ASP A 136 2.63 3.05 9.44
C ASP A 136 2.47 3.11 7.91
N ALA A 137 3.44 2.55 7.18
CA ALA A 137 3.43 2.53 5.71
C ALA A 137 2.24 1.75 5.14
N VAL A 138 1.94 0.55 5.69
CA VAL A 138 0.81 -0.28 5.23
C VAL A 138 -0.54 0.36 5.57
N ILE A 139 -0.68 1.00 6.73
CA ILE A 139 -1.90 1.74 7.09
C ILE A 139 -2.14 2.89 6.11
N ALA A 140 -1.09 3.64 5.75
CA ALA A 140 -1.18 4.69 4.74
C ALA A 140 -1.54 4.14 3.35
N ALA A 141 -0.95 3.02 2.95
CA ALA A 141 -1.28 2.34 1.71
C ALA A 141 -2.75 1.89 1.67
N GLN A 142 -3.28 1.37 2.77
CA GLN A 142 -4.69 0.97 2.83
C GLN A 142 -5.65 2.16 2.73
N ASN A 143 -5.31 3.31 3.33
CA ASN A 143 -6.08 4.54 3.12
C ASN A 143 -6.08 4.95 1.63
N ALA A 144 -4.93 4.86 0.94
CA ALA A 144 -4.84 5.11 -0.49
C ALA A 144 -5.74 4.18 -1.30
N VAL A 145 -5.79 2.88 -0.94
CA VAL A 145 -6.65 1.88 -1.60
C VAL A 145 -8.13 2.25 -1.48
N ILE A 146 -8.60 2.59 -0.29
CA ILE A 146 -10.02 2.96 -0.09
C ILE A 146 -10.35 4.27 -0.82
N ALA A 147 -9.44 5.24 -0.79
CA ALA A 147 -9.63 6.49 -1.54
C ALA A 147 -9.65 6.25 -3.06
N ALA A 148 -8.81 5.36 -3.58
CA ALA A 148 -8.81 4.98 -4.99
C ALA A 148 -10.18 4.43 -5.41
N GLU A 149 -10.74 3.47 -4.65
CA GLU A 149 -12.09 2.94 -4.88
C GLU A 149 -13.15 4.05 -4.85
N ALA A 150 -13.04 5.01 -3.91
CA ALA A 150 -13.99 6.11 -3.78
C ALA A 150 -14.00 7.05 -4.99
N VAL A 151 -12.84 7.22 -5.65
CA VAL A 151 -12.70 8.08 -6.84
C VAL A 151 -12.76 7.29 -8.17
N GLY A 152 -13.18 6.02 -8.13
CA GLY A 152 -13.40 5.18 -9.32
C GLY A 152 -12.12 4.55 -9.89
N LEU A 153 -11.03 4.53 -9.12
CA LEU A 153 -9.82 3.79 -9.48
C LEU A 153 -9.82 2.41 -8.83
N GLY A 154 -9.28 1.44 -9.56
CA GLY A 154 -8.89 0.16 -8.99
C GLY A 154 -7.43 0.15 -8.57
N SER A 155 -7.07 -0.76 -7.69
CA SER A 155 -5.70 -0.91 -7.20
C SER A 155 -5.30 -2.37 -7.05
N CYS A 156 -3.99 -2.64 -7.07
CA CYS A 156 -3.44 -3.92 -6.66
C CYS A 156 -2.17 -3.70 -5.84
N TYR A 157 -2.08 -4.40 -4.72
CA TYR A 157 -0.84 -4.50 -3.95
C TYR A 157 0.18 -5.38 -4.68
N ILE A 158 1.42 -4.92 -4.72
CA ILE A 158 2.59 -5.65 -5.21
C ILE A 158 3.53 -5.80 -4.03
N GLY A 159 3.64 -7.03 -3.53
CA GLY A 159 4.54 -7.38 -2.42
C GLY A 159 5.96 -7.63 -2.89
N ASP A 160 6.12 -8.09 -4.11
CA ASP A 160 7.40 -8.54 -4.69
C ASP A 160 8.46 -7.42 -4.77
N VAL A 161 8.06 -6.17 -4.55
CA VAL A 161 8.97 -5.02 -4.43
C VAL A 161 10.03 -5.20 -3.34
N VAL A 162 9.81 -6.10 -2.37
CA VAL A 162 10.77 -6.42 -1.30
C VAL A 162 11.78 -7.51 -1.70
N GLU A 163 11.52 -8.29 -2.75
CA GLU A 163 12.35 -9.43 -3.13
C GLU A 163 13.70 -8.98 -3.69
N GLN A 164 13.71 -7.89 -4.44
CA GLN A 164 14.91 -7.25 -4.96
C GLN A 164 15.05 -5.83 -4.38
N ALA A 165 14.95 -5.74 -3.05
CA ALA A 165 14.87 -4.45 -2.35
C ALA A 165 16.09 -3.55 -2.60
N GLU A 166 17.28 -4.11 -2.79
CA GLU A 166 18.50 -3.34 -3.06
C GLU A 166 18.44 -2.71 -4.45
N GLU A 167 18.05 -3.46 -5.47
CA GLU A 167 17.89 -2.97 -6.83
C GLU A 167 16.76 -1.93 -6.94
N VAL A 168 15.67 -2.13 -6.20
CA VAL A 168 14.59 -1.15 -6.11
C VAL A 168 15.06 0.13 -5.40
N ARG A 169 15.87 0.02 -4.35
CA ARG A 169 16.49 1.17 -3.70
C ARG A 169 17.38 1.96 -4.66
N ASP A 170 18.21 1.26 -5.42
CA ASP A 170 19.09 1.89 -6.42
C ASP A 170 18.28 2.59 -7.52
N LEU A 171 17.25 1.92 -8.04
CA LEU A 171 16.35 2.48 -9.07
C LEU A 171 15.66 3.77 -8.60
N LEU A 172 15.18 3.78 -7.35
CA LEU A 172 14.41 4.89 -6.78
C LEU A 172 15.29 5.89 -6.02
N GLY A 173 16.58 5.69 -5.93
CA GLY A 173 17.51 6.57 -5.22
C GLY A 173 17.24 6.64 -3.70
N LEU A 174 16.82 5.53 -3.11
CA LEU A 174 16.47 5.48 -1.69
C LEU A 174 17.74 5.49 -0.81
N PRO A 175 17.86 6.41 0.18
CA PRO A 175 19.03 6.51 1.03
C PRO A 175 19.13 5.36 2.05
N GLU A 176 20.22 5.37 2.83
CA GLU A 176 20.35 4.51 4.00
C GLU A 176 19.19 4.73 5.00
N HIS A 177 18.84 3.72 5.77
CA HIS A 177 17.71 3.73 6.73
C HIS A 177 16.33 3.89 6.08
N THR A 178 16.22 3.53 4.80
CA THR A 178 14.94 3.36 4.09
C THR A 178 14.78 1.94 3.57
N PHE A 179 13.51 1.52 3.36
CA PHE A 179 13.23 0.20 2.82
C PHE A 179 11.95 0.22 1.96
N PRO A 180 11.98 -0.22 0.70
CA PRO A 180 10.78 -0.32 -0.14
C PRO A 180 9.91 -1.46 0.39
N LEU A 181 8.76 -1.11 0.97
CA LEU A 181 7.94 -2.09 1.72
C LEU A 181 6.81 -2.68 0.90
N SER A 182 6.13 -1.86 0.13
CA SER A 182 4.97 -2.28 -0.66
C SER A 182 4.74 -1.30 -1.79
N MET A 183 4.22 -1.79 -2.91
CA MET A 183 3.80 -0.95 -4.01
C MET A 183 2.31 -1.12 -4.29
N LEU A 184 1.64 -0.05 -4.66
CA LEU A 184 0.30 -0.05 -5.24
C LEU A 184 0.42 0.34 -6.71
N ILE A 185 -0.16 -0.46 -7.59
CA ILE A 185 -0.48 -0.05 -8.96
C ILE A 185 -1.94 0.40 -9.01
N LEU A 186 -2.22 1.48 -9.72
CA LEU A 186 -3.52 2.15 -9.72
C LEU A 186 -3.91 2.59 -11.14
N GLY A 187 -5.22 2.54 -11.42
CA GLY A 187 -5.76 3.01 -12.70
C GLY A 187 -7.26 2.75 -12.79
N VAL A 188 -7.89 3.21 -13.86
CA VAL A 188 -9.30 2.90 -14.12
C VAL A 188 -9.41 1.42 -14.48
N PRO A 189 -10.29 0.62 -13.81
CA PRO A 189 -10.43 -0.79 -14.12
C PRO A 189 -10.98 -1.00 -15.54
N ALA A 190 -10.34 -1.85 -16.35
CA ALA A 190 -10.82 -2.19 -17.70
C ALA A 190 -12.12 -2.99 -17.67
N LYS A 191 -12.38 -3.75 -16.61
CA LYS A 191 -13.62 -4.53 -16.40
C LYS A 191 -13.93 -4.59 -14.91
N ALA A 192 -15.24 -4.59 -14.59
CA ALA A 192 -15.69 -4.96 -13.25
C ALA A 192 -15.26 -6.40 -12.94
N ARG A 193 -14.74 -6.63 -11.73
CA ARG A 193 -14.34 -7.97 -11.28
C ARG A 193 -15.30 -8.49 -10.23
N PRO A 194 -15.66 -9.78 -10.29
CA PRO A 194 -16.39 -10.38 -9.20
C PRO A 194 -15.49 -10.45 -7.95
N GLN A 195 -16.09 -10.20 -6.81
CA GLN A 195 -15.42 -10.44 -5.52
C GLN A 195 -15.22 -11.94 -5.32
N THR A 196 -14.04 -12.29 -4.80
CA THR A 196 -13.80 -13.62 -4.25
C THR A 196 -14.14 -13.56 -2.76
N PRO A 197 -15.15 -14.30 -2.29
CA PRO A 197 -15.42 -14.39 -0.85
C PRO A 197 -14.19 -14.90 -0.11
N HIS A 198 -13.84 -14.24 0.98
CA HIS A 198 -12.78 -14.71 1.88
C HIS A 198 -13.42 -15.37 3.10
N PRO A 199 -13.05 -16.62 3.45
CA PRO A 199 -13.55 -17.25 4.65
C PRO A 199 -13.07 -16.48 5.88
N ARG A 200 -14.01 -16.13 6.77
CA ARG A 200 -13.72 -15.35 7.98
C ARG A 200 -13.55 -16.22 9.22
N GLU A 201 -13.93 -17.47 9.14
CA GLU A 201 -14.15 -18.35 10.30
C GLU A 201 -12.91 -18.59 11.16
N ASN A 202 -11.70 -18.44 10.57
CA ASN A 202 -10.44 -18.64 11.26
C ASN A 202 -9.56 -17.39 11.38
N LEU A 203 -10.08 -16.22 10.98
CA LEU A 203 -9.36 -14.96 11.08
C LEU A 203 -9.59 -14.27 12.42
N VAL A 204 -10.76 -14.45 13.01
CA VAL A 204 -11.15 -13.79 14.26
C VAL A 204 -11.30 -14.84 15.34
N MET A 205 -10.49 -14.75 16.38
CA MET A 205 -10.50 -15.65 17.53
C MET A 205 -10.81 -14.84 18.79
N PRO A 206 -11.84 -15.24 19.59
CA PRO A 206 -12.11 -14.55 20.83
C PRO A 206 -11.03 -14.84 21.88
N GLU A 207 -10.51 -13.81 22.51
CA GLU A 207 -9.59 -13.80 23.65
C GLU A 207 -8.24 -14.49 23.45
N ARG A 208 -8.18 -15.65 22.79
CA ARG A 208 -6.96 -16.45 22.67
C ARG A 208 -6.84 -17.12 21.32
N TYR A 209 -5.60 -17.32 20.91
CA TYR A 209 -5.30 -18.12 19.72
C TYR A 209 -5.73 -19.58 19.94
N ARG A 210 -6.42 -20.15 18.94
CA ARG A 210 -6.82 -21.57 18.91
C ARG A 210 -6.27 -22.20 17.64
N ARG A 211 -5.55 -23.30 17.81
CA ARG A 211 -5.14 -24.11 16.66
C ARG A 211 -6.37 -24.81 16.10
N ALA A 212 -6.48 -24.79 14.76
CA ALA A 212 -7.54 -25.54 14.08
C ALA A 212 -7.39 -27.05 14.34
N ASP A 213 -8.51 -27.74 14.55
CA ASP A 213 -8.56 -29.20 14.58
C ASP A 213 -8.60 -29.77 13.13
N ALA A 214 -8.53 -31.10 13.01
CA ALA A 214 -8.51 -31.77 11.71
C ALA A 214 -9.74 -31.44 10.85
N ALA A 215 -10.93 -31.42 11.45
CA ALA A 215 -12.17 -31.14 10.70
C ALA A 215 -12.20 -29.68 10.17
N THR A 216 -11.74 -28.73 10.97
CA THR A 216 -11.58 -27.34 10.57
C THR A 216 -10.58 -27.20 9.45
N LEU A 217 -9.42 -27.89 9.50
CA LEU A 217 -8.41 -27.89 8.47
C LEU A 217 -8.95 -28.50 7.15
N ASP A 218 -9.69 -29.61 7.21
CA ASP A 218 -10.30 -30.21 6.02
C ASP A 218 -11.30 -29.26 5.34
N ALA A 219 -12.12 -28.57 6.15
CA ALA A 219 -13.03 -27.54 5.62
C ALA A 219 -12.31 -26.36 4.96
N GLN A 220 -11.20 -25.90 5.56
CA GLN A 220 -10.36 -24.85 5.01
C GLN A 220 -9.72 -25.27 3.68
N VAL A 221 -9.18 -26.48 3.59
CA VAL A 221 -8.60 -27.01 2.35
C VAL A 221 -9.65 -27.04 1.24
N ALA A 222 -10.87 -27.51 1.54
CA ALA A 222 -11.96 -27.54 0.56
C ALA A 222 -12.36 -26.12 0.09
N GLU A 223 -12.35 -25.13 0.98
CA GLU A 223 -12.65 -23.73 0.63
C GLU A 223 -11.53 -23.08 -0.18
N MET A 224 -10.27 -23.32 0.24
CA MET A 224 -9.09 -22.83 -0.50
C MET A 224 -9.03 -23.42 -1.91
N SER A 225 -9.34 -24.69 -2.08
CA SER A 225 -9.38 -25.33 -3.41
C SER A 225 -10.42 -24.66 -4.31
N ARG A 226 -11.64 -24.41 -3.81
CA ARG A 226 -12.66 -23.67 -4.55
C ARG A 226 -12.23 -22.25 -4.92
N SER A 227 -11.61 -21.55 -3.97
CA SER A 227 -11.11 -20.19 -4.19
C SER A 227 -9.97 -20.17 -5.20
N MET A 228 -9.08 -21.17 -5.17
CA MET A 228 -7.97 -21.32 -6.12
C MET A 228 -8.48 -21.63 -7.54
N GLU A 229 -9.47 -22.52 -7.68
CA GLU A 229 -10.11 -22.79 -8.99
C GLU A 229 -10.73 -21.53 -9.58
N LEU A 230 -11.44 -20.73 -8.76
CA LEU A 230 -12.00 -19.45 -9.19
C LEU A 230 -10.90 -18.44 -9.55
N TRP A 231 -9.81 -18.40 -8.79
CA TRP A 231 -8.67 -17.54 -9.05
C TRP A 231 -7.98 -17.92 -10.37
N ILE A 232 -7.72 -19.21 -10.60
CA ILE A 232 -7.12 -19.72 -11.85
C ILE A 232 -8.00 -19.35 -13.03
N LYS A 233 -9.31 -19.63 -12.99
CA LYS A 233 -10.23 -19.28 -14.07
C LYS A 233 -10.25 -17.77 -14.37
N ASN A 234 -10.15 -16.95 -13.34
CA ASN A 234 -10.17 -15.50 -13.50
C ASN A 234 -8.82 -14.92 -13.98
N TRP A 235 -7.73 -15.63 -13.74
CA TRP A 235 -6.38 -15.15 -14.02
C TRP A 235 -5.79 -15.72 -15.32
N VAL A 236 -6.01 -16.96 -15.58
CA VAL A 236 -5.41 -17.70 -16.70
C VAL A 236 -6.41 -17.86 -17.87
N GLY A 237 -7.70 -17.80 -17.62
CA GLY A 237 -8.76 -18.02 -18.60
C GLY A 237 -9.35 -19.43 -18.53
N GLU A 238 -10.41 -19.69 -19.31
CA GLU A 238 -11.13 -20.98 -19.29
C GLU A 238 -10.36 -22.13 -19.97
N ASP A 239 -9.21 -21.86 -20.59
CA ASP A 239 -8.45 -22.81 -21.42
C ASP A 239 -7.23 -23.43 -20.70
N TRP A 240 -7.29 -23.60 -19.38
CA TRP A 240 -6.24 -24.26 -18.59
C TRP A 240 -6.64 -25.65 -18.18
#